data_ac72a602194ec80f581860e87f0351fc
#
_entry.id   ac72a602194ec80f581860e87f0351fc
#
_cell.length_a   1.000
_cell.length_b   1.000
_cell.length_c   1.000
_cell.angle_alpha   90.00
_cell.angle_beta   90.00
_cell.angle_gamma   90.00
#
_symmetry.space_group_name_H-M   'P 1'
#
loop_
_entity.id
_entity.type
_entity.pdbx_description
1 polymer ?
#
loop_
_entity_poly.entity_id
_entity_poly.type
_entity_poly.pdbx_seq_one_letter_code
_entity_poly.pdbx_strand_id
1 'polypeptide(L)'
;FPYTTLFRSPALRRLIDGGRELSGMDYQRILLEAQRFTGQVEMLLYELDLLLAPVQPYAAPTHEQLSSLALDPEANRRLIQFTAPFNVSGHPCISLPIGLTEGGLPMGGQFIGRKGGEATLCRAGMAVQRVSDWHRLRPQCLK
;
A
#
# COMPACT_ATOMS: atom_id res chain seq x y z
N PHE A 1 -14.77 -20.89 6.49
CA PHE A 1 -14.57 -19.53 7.01
C PHE A 1 -15.94 -18.91 7.19
N PRO A 2 -16.31 -18.45 8.39
CA PRO A 2 -17.61 -17.82 8.56
C PRO A 2 -17.63 -16.48 7.83
N TYR A 3 -18.29 -16.43 6.69
CA TYR A 3 -18.58 -15.22 5.89
C TYR A 3 -19.17 -14.07 6.72
N THR A 4 -19.71 -14.37 7.89
CA THR A 4 -20.33 -13.40 8.79
C THR A 4 -19.37 -12.40 9.44
N THR A 5 -18.06 -12.72 9.56
CA THR A 5 -17.10 -11.82 10.24
C THR A 5 -16.63 -10.67 9.34
N LEU A 6 -16.48 -10.91 8.02
CA LEU A 6 -16.12 -9.88 7.04
C LEU A 6 -17.22 -8.80 6.90
N PHE A 7 -18.49 -9.17 7.06
CA PHE A 7 -19.62 -8.24 6.95
C PHE A 7 -19.93 -7.48 8.25
N ARG A 8 -19.17 -7.69 9.33
CA ARG A 8 -19.38 -6.99 10.61
C ARG A 8 -18.77 -5.60 10.67
N SER A 9 -17.76 -5.30 9.82
CA SER A 9 -17.17 -3.96 9.77
C SER A 9 -18.12 -2.98 9.05
N PRO A 10 -18.61 -1.93 9.73
CA PRO A 10 -19.44 -0.91 9.09
C PRO A 10 -18.74 -0.21 7.92
N ALA A 11 -17.41 -0.06 7.99
CA ALA A 11 -16.61 0.55 6.94
C ALA A 11 -16.59 -0.32 5.67
N LEU A 12 -16.36 -1.63 5.82
CA LEU A 12 -16.37 -2.56 4.69
C LEU A 12 -17.76 -2.67 4.06
N ARG A 13 -18.82 -2.69 4.87
CA ARG A 13 -20.20 -2.68 4.37
C ARG A 13 -20.48 -1.46 3.50
N ARG A 14 -20.08 -0.25 3.94
CA ARG A 14 -20.24 0.97 3.13
C ARG A 14 -19.52 0.90 1.79
N LEU A 15 -18.30 0.34 1.76
CA LEU A 15 -17.56 0.14 0.51
C LEU A 15 -18.29 -0.79 -0.45
N ILE A 16 -18.83 -1.91 0.06
CA ILE A 16 -19.60 -2.87 -0.75
C ILE A 16 -20.90 -2.26 -1.27
N ASP A 17 -21.61 -1.53 -0.42
CA ASP A 17 -22.87 -0.88 -0.78
C ASP A 17 -22.63 0.24 -1.82
N GLY A 18 -21.56 1.04 -1.66
CA GLY A 18 -21.14 2.03 -2.67
C GLY A 18 -20.82 1.40 -4.04
N GLY A 19 -20.23 0.18 -4.04
CA GLY A 19 -20.01 -0.56 -5.28
C GLY A 19 -21.29 -0.98 -6.01
N ARG A 20 -22.41 -1.14 -5.30
CA ARG A 20 -23.71 -1.49 -5.90
C ARG A 20 -24.37 -0.30 -6.62
N GLU A 21 -23.97 0.91 -6.30
CA GLU A 21 -24.49 2.14 -6.90
C GLU A 21 -23.82 2.45 -8.25
N LEU A 22 -22.70 1.78 -8.57
CA LEU A 22 -21.98 1.97 -9.83
C LEU A 22 -22.78 1.39 -11.00
N SER A 23 -22.96 2.20 -12.04
CA SER A 23 -23.49 1.68 -13.30
C SER A 23 -22.48 0.75 -13.99
N GLY A 24 -22.96 -0.16 -14.85
CA GLY A 24 -22.07 -0.99 -15.65
C GLY A 24 -21.12 -0.18 -16.55
N MET A 25 -21.58 0.99 -17.03
CA MET A 25 -20.76 1.90 -17.83
C MET A 25 -19.65 2.54 -16.98
N ASP A 26 -19.94 2.96 -15.75
CA ASP A 26 -18.93 3.52 -14.85
C ASP A 26 -17.90 2.46 -14.47
N TYR A 27 -18.35 1.25 -14.16
CA TYR A 27 -17.46 0.12 -13.91
C TYR A 27 -16.53 -0.15 -15.08
N GLN A 28 -17.06 -0.18 -16.31
CA GLN A 28 -16.25 -0.39 -17.51
C GLN A 28 -15.23 0.75 -17.72
N ARG A 29 -15.62 2.00 -17.45
CA ARG A 29 -14.70 3.16 -17.51
C ARG A 29 -13.55 3.00 -16.51
N ILE A 30 -13.86 2.62 -15.27
CA ILE A 30 -12.85 2.37 -14.22
C ILE A 30 -11.87 1.27 -14.67
N LEU A 31 -12.35 0.18 -15.25
CA LEU A 31 -11.48 -0.87 -15.76
C LEU A 31 -10.53 -0.40 -16.88
N LEU A 32 -11.04 0.41 -17.81
CA LEU A 32 -10.20 0.98 -18.88
C LEU A 32 -9.15 1.95 -18.33
N GLU A 33 -9.50 2.77 -17.34
CA GLU A 33 -8.56 3.66 -16.67
C GLU A 33 -7.49 2.87 -15.89
N ALA A 34 -7.87 1.80 -15.19
CA ALA A 34 -6.94 0.91 -14.52
C ALA A 34 -5.96 0.25 -15.51
N GLN A 35 -6.44 -0.19 -16.68
CA GLN A 35 -5.58 -0.74 -17.73
C GLN A 35 -4.60 0.30 -18.29
N ARG A 36 -5.06 1.53 -18.55
CA ARG A 36 -4.17 2.63 -19.00
C ARG A 36 -3.10 2.93 -17.96
N PHE A 37 -3.49 3.05 -16.70
CA PHE A 37 -2.55 3.26 -15.60
C PHE A 37 -1.53 2.12 -15.51
N THR A 38 -1.98 0.87 -15.61
CA THR A 38 -1.10 -0.30 -15.62
C THR A 38 -0.05 -0.19 -16.73
N GLY A 39 -0.47 0.15 -17.95
CA GLY A 39 0.46 0.36 -19.07
C GLY A 39 1.47 1.49 -18.83
N GLN A 40 1.05 2.59 -18.18
CA GLN A 40 1.97 3.68 -17.82
C GLN A 40 3.03 3.22 -16.81
N VAL A 41 2.65 2.43 -15.79
CA VAL A 41 3.60 1.88 -14.82
C VAL A 41 4.55 0.88 -15.50
N GLU A 42 4.06 0.05 -16.41
CA GLU A 42 4.90 -0.89 -17.19
C GLU A 42 5.92 -0.15 -18.04
N MET A 43 5.52 0.94 -18.72
CA MET A 43 6.43 1.78 -19.50
C MET A 43 7.51 2.44 -18.61
N LEU A 44 7.13 2.95 -17.44
CA LEU A 44 8.07 3.54 -16.50
C LEU A 44 9.09 2.49 -16.01
N LEU A 45 8.63 1.31 -15.68
CA LEU A 45 9.49 0.20 -15.24
C LEU A 45 10.27 -0.45 -16.40
N TYR A 46 9.97 -0.12 -17.66
CA TYR A 46 10.78 -0.60 -18.80
C TYR A 46 12.20 -0.04 -18.75
N GLU A 47 12.36 1.21 -18.33
CA GLU A 47 13.66 1.90 -18.24
C GLU A 47 14.27 1.84 -16.83
N LEU A 48 13.46 1.49 -15.82
CA LEU A 48 13.90 1.42 -14.42
C LEU A 48 13.82 -0.01 -13.90
N ASP A 49 14.78 -0.39 -13.07
CA ASP A 49 14.75 -1.69 -12.41
C ASP A 49 13.68 -1.73 -11.31
N LEU A 50 13.54 -0.64 -10.55
CA LEU A 50 12.63 -0.51 -9.42
C LEU A 50 12.17 0.94 -9.26
N LEU A 51 10.97 1.11 -8.71
CA LEU A 51 10.52 2.38 -8.14
C LEU A 51 10.63 2.30 -6.62
N LEU A 52 10.95 3.43 -5.98
CA LEU A 52 10.93 3.58 -4.53
C LEU A 52 9.84 4.59 -4.15
N ALA A 53 8.98 4.20 -3.22
CA ALA A 53 7.94 5.08 -2.68
C ALA A 53 7.81 4.87 -1.16
N PRO A 54 7.28 5.84 -0.41
CA PRO A 54 6.85 5.57 0.97
C PRO A 54 5.66 4.60 0.95
N VAL A 55 5.47 3.87 2.07
CA VAL A 55 4.26 3.05 2.25
C VAL A 55 3.07 3.92 2.65
N GLN A 56 3.33 4.92 3.50
CA GLN A 56 2.33 5.85 4.01
C GLN A 56 2.85 7.30 3.96
N PRO A 57 1.98 8.31 3.85
CA PRO A 57 2.39 9.71 3.75
C PRO A 57 2.83 10.32 5.08
N TYR A 58 2.55 9.65 6.19
CA TYR A 58 2.85 10.11 7.55
C TYR A 58 3.14 8.92 8.47
N ALA A 59 3.66 9.18 9.66
CA ALA A 59 3.89 8.17 10.69
C ALA A 59 2.59 7.47 11.10
N ALA A 60 2.70 6.29 11.72
CA ALA A 60 1.55 5.53 12.19
C ALA A 60 0.64 6.40 13.07
N PRO A 61 -0.65 6.54 12.73
CA PRO A 61 -1.61 7.30 13.53
C PRO A 61 -1.91 6.57 14.85
N THR A 62 -2.37 7.31 15.85
CA THR A 62 -2.93 6.70 17.07
C THR A 62 -4.23 5.95 16.75
N HIS A 63 -4.69 5.09 17.66
CA HIS A 63 -5.97 4.40 17.50
C HIS A 63 -7.16 5.37 17.36
N GLU A 64 -7.12 6.49 18.09
CA GLU A 64 -8.15 7.53 18.01
C GLU A 64 -8.14 8.20 16.64
N GLN A 65 -6.97 8.64 16.17
CA GLN A 65 -6.80 9.18 14.83
C GLN A 65 -7.22 8.21 13.73
N LEU A 66 -6.84 6.93 13.85
CA LEU A 66 -7.23 5.91 12.89
C LEU A 66 -8.75 5.70 12.83
N SER A 67 -9.43 5.76 13.97
CA SER A 67 -10.89 5.66 14.04
C SER A 67 -11.56 6.83 13.34
N SER A 68 -11.02 8.04 13.48
CA SER A 68 -11.51 9.25 12.79
C SER A 68 -11.24 9.19 11.28
N LEU A 69 -10.03 8.75 10.88
CA LEU A 69 -9.65 8.57 9.48
C LEU A 69 -10.57 7.57 8.74
N ALA A 70 -10.99 6.49 9.42
CA ALA A 70 -11.87 5.48 8.84
C ALA A 70 -13.27 6.02 8.49
N LEU A 71 -13.68 7.16 9.06
CA LEU A 71 -14.95 7.82 8.80
C LEU A 71 -14.87 8.88 7.68
N ASP A 72 -13.67 9.35 7.37
CA ASP A 72 -13.40 10.35 6.34
C ASP A 72 -12.86 9.68 5.07
N PRO A 73 -13.64 9.64 3.96
CA PRO A 73 -13.21 9.02 2.71
C PRO A 73 -11.94 9.66 2.11
N GLU A 74 -11.78 10.97 2.28
CA GLU A 74 -10.61 11.69 1.75
C GLU A 74 -9.35 11.38 2.56
N ALA A 75 -9.45 11.32 3.89
CA ALA A 75 -8.37 10.91 4.75
C ALA A 75 -7.95 9.45 4.50
N ASN A 76 -8.91 8.56 4.28
CA ASN A 76 -8.65 7.18 3.90
C ASN A 76 -7.93 7.08 2.53
N ARG A 77 -8.35 7.88 1.54
CA ARG A 77 -7.68 7.95 0.24
C ARG A 77 -6.21 8.40 0.38
N ARG A 78 -5.95 9.42 1.20
CA ARG A 78 -4.59 9.87 1.49
C ARG A 78 -3.75 8.79 2.15
N LEU A 79 -4.33 8.02 3.06
CA LEU A 79 -3.61 6.93 3.76
C LEU A 79 -3.06 5.88 2.79
N ILE A 80 -3.84 5.50 1.78
CA ILE A 80 -3.50 4.44 0.83
C ILE A 80 -2.92 4.92 -0.50
N GLN A 81 -2.69 6.25 -0.66
CA GLN A 81 -2.33 6.85 -1.94
C GLN A 81 -1.05 6.29 -2.59
N PHE A 82 -0.13 5.76 -1.79
CA PHE A 82 1.11 5.17 -2.30
C PHE A 82 1.05 3.66 -2.50
N THR A 83 0.05 2.97 -1.96
CA THR A 83 -0.09 1.51 -2.07
C THR A 83 -1.22 1.09 -3.00
N ALA A 84 -2.35 1.80 -2.98
CA ALA A 84 -3.50 1.49 -3.83
C ALA A 84 -3.17 1.46 -5.34
N PRO A 85 -2.35 2.38 -5.91
CA PRO A 85 -1.99 2.35 -7.32
C PRO A 85 -1.36 1.03 -7.77
N PHE A 86 -0.48 0.46 -6.96
CA PHE A 86 0.21 -0.77 -7.31
C PHE A 86 -0.65 -2.02 -7.09
N ASN A 87 -1.62 -1.96 -6.17
CA ASN A 87 -2.66 -2.98 -6.08
C ASN A 87 -3.55 -2.99 -7.33
N VAL A 88 -3.88 -1.82 -7.87
CA VAL A 88 -4.67 -1.70 -9.11
C VAL A 88 -3.88 -2.19 -10.32
N SER A 89 -2.61 -1.81 -10.45
CA SER A 89 -1.77 -2.19 -11.60
C SER A 89 -1.24 -3.62 -11.52
N GLY A 90 -1.31 -4.26 -10.34
CA GLY A 90 -0.84 -5.64 -10.13
C GLY A 90 0.67 -5.79 -10.18
N HIS A 91 1.43 -4.72 -9.92
CA HIS A 91 2.88 -4.79 -9.84
C HIS A 91 3.31 -5.33 -8.46
N PRO A 92 4.32 -6.22 -8.41
CA PRO A 92 4.83 -6.72 -7.15
C PRO A 92 5.56 -5.63 -6.38
N CYS A 93 5.37 -5.65 -5.05
CA CYS A 93 6.00 -4.70 -4.15
C CYS A 93 6.63 -5.44 -2.97
N ILE A 94 7.72 -4.91 -2.45
CA ILE A 94 8.28 -5.30 -1.16
C ILE A 94 8.32 -4.09 -0.23
N SER A 95 7.74 -4.22 0.96
CA SER A 95 7.77 -3.18 2.00
C SER A 95 8.85 -3.49 3.02
N LEU A 96 9.63 -2.49 3.38
CA LEU A 96 10.77 -2.62 4.27
C LEU A 96 10.77 -1.46 5.29
N PRO A 97 11.24 -1.70 6.52
CA PRO A 97 11.55 -0.60 7.42
C PRO A 97 12.76 0.17 6.87
N ILE A 98 12.62 1.48 6.77
CA ILE A 98 13.66 2.37 6.20
C ILE A 98 14.17 3.43 7.18
N GLY A 99 13.63 3.46 8.38
CA GLY A 99 14.06 4.41 9.40
C GLY A 99 13.06 4.56 10.53
N LEU A 100 13.33 5.55 11.36
CA LEU A 100 12.45 6.02 12.41
C LEU A 100 12.16 7.50 12.19
N THR A 101 10.97 7.94 12.59
CA THR A 101 10.65 9.37 12.71
C THR A 101 11.44 10.00 13.86
N GLU A 102 11.44 11.33 13.96
CA GLU A 102 11.98 12.04 15.13
C GLU A 102 11.33 11.58 16.46
N GLY A 103 10.05 11.20 16.42
CA GLY A 103 9.34 10.63 17.57
C GLY A 103 9.61 9.13 17.82
N GLY A 104 10.54 8.49 17.08
CA GLY A 104 10.91 7.09 17.28
C GLY A 104 9.93 6.07 16.68
N LEU A 105 8.95 6.50 15.89
CA LEU A 105 8.02 5.59 15.22
C LEU A 105 8.65 5.03 13.93
N PRO A 106 8.43 3.74 13.60
CA PRO A 106 8.98 3.15 12.39
C PRO A 106 8.38 3.76 11.12
N MET A 107 9.23 3.92 10.10
CA MET A 107 8.84 4.34 8.76
C MET A 107 9.00 3.18 7.79
N GLY A 108 8.01 3.01 6.92
CA GLY A 108 8.02 2.02 5.84
C GLY A 108 8.29 2.65 4.48
N GLY A 109 9.21 2.05 3.73
CA GLY A 109 9.38 2.28 2.31
C GLY A 109 9.00 1.05 1.51
N GLN A 110 8.63 1.22 0.26
CA GLN A 110 8.34 0.11 -0.64
C GLN A 110 9.12 0.24 -1.94
N PHE A 111 9.65 -0.88 -2.41
CA PHE A 111 10.11 -1.01 -3.78
C PHE A 111 9.02 -1.66 -4.61
N ILE A 112 8.79 -1.13 -5.79
CA ILE A 112 7.85 -1.64 -6.78
C ILE A 112 8.68 -2.16 -7.96
N GLY A 113 8.41 -3.38 -8.42
CA GLY A 113 9.12 -4.03 -9.50
C GLY A 113 8.25 -4.33 -10.70
N ARG A 114 8.88 -4.79 -11.78
CA ARG A 114 8.19 -5.32 -12.96
C ARG A 114 7.37 -6.55 -12.58
N LYS A 115 6.30 -6.82 -13.30
CA LYS A 115 5.55 -8.08 -13.15
C LYS A 115 6.47 -9.28 -13.38
N GLY A 116 6.45 -10.24 -12.46
CA GLY A 116 7.40 -11.37 -12.44
C GLY A 116 8.80 -10.99 -11.93
N GLY A 117 9.00 -9.77 -11.42
CA GLY A 117 10.29 -9.25 -10.93
C GLY A 117 10.56 -9.46 -9.44
N GLU A 118 9.87 -10.37 -8.77
CA GLU A 118 9.94 -10.60 -7.32
C GLU A 118 11.37 -10.91 -6.86
N ALA A 119 12.14 -11.64 -7.67
CA ALA A 119 13.55 -11.93 -7.38
C ALA A 119 14.41 -10.65 -7.31
N THR A 120 14.12 -9.65 -8.13
CA THR A 120 14.81 -8.35 -8.09
C THR A 120 14.43 -7.57 -6.83
N LEU A 121 13.15 -7.60 -6.44
CA LEU A 121 12.67 -7.01 -5.20
C LEU A 121 13.34 -7.65 -3.96
N CYS A 122 13.45 -8.98 -3.94
CA CYS A 122 14.13 -9.69 -2.86
C CYS A 122 15.62 -9.29 -2.78
N ARG A 123 16.31 -9.19 -3.92
CA ARG A 123 17.71 -8.72 -3.95
C ARG A 123 17.85 -7.30 -3.43
N ALA A 124 16.94 -6.39 -3.82
CA ALA A 124 16.92 -5.02 -3.31
C ALA A 124 16.68 -4.98 -1.78
N GLY A 125 15.72 -5.77 -1.29
CA GLY A 125 15.46 -5.91 0.13
C GLY A 125 16.67 -6.41 0.91
N MET A 126 17.34 -7.44 0.41
CA MET A 126 18.60 -7.94 0.99
C MET A 126 19.72 -6.88 0.96
N ALA A 127 19.81 -6.06 -0.10
CA ALA A 127 20.79 -4.98 -0.17
C ALA A 127 20.53 -3.93 0.91
N VAL A 128 19.28 -3.52 1.13
CA VAL A 128 18.90 -2.60 2.23
C VAL A 128 19.28 -3.18 3.58
N GLN A 129 19.02 -4.47 3.82
CA GLN A 129 19.35 -5.15 5.08
C GLN A 129 20.85 -5.30 5.35
N ARG A 130 21.70 -5.24 4.31
CA ARG A 130 23.17 -5.25 4.47
C ARG A 130 23.73 -3.90 4.92
N VAL A 131 23.04 -2.81 4.61
CA VAL A 131 23.49 -1.44 4.92
C VAL A 131 22.71 -0.78 6.05
N SER A 132 21.73 -1.49 6.62
CA SER A 132 20.89 -0.99 7.71
C SER A 132 20.43 -2.11 8.64
N ASP A 133 20.19 -1.77 9.90
CA ASP A 133 19.71 -2.70 10.93
C ASP A 133 18.21 -2.48 11.29
N TRP A 134 17.48 -1.68 10.52
CA TRP A 134 16.07 -1.36 10.80
C TRP A 134 15.20 -2.62 10.97
N HIS A 135 15.46 -3.67 10.20
CA HIS A 135 14.74 -4.95 10.26
C HIS A 135 15.00 -5.75 11.56
N ARG A 136 16.03 -5.38 12.32
CA ARG A 136 16.40 -6.03 13.60
C ARG A 136 15.81 -5.33 14.83
N LEU A 137 15.28 -4.13 14.64
CA LEU A 137 14.68 -3.38 15.74
C LEU A 137 13.47 -4.12 16.31
N ARG A 138 13.30 -4.06 17.61
CA ARG A 138 12.17 -4.63 18.33
C ARG A 138 11.57 -3.56 19.25
N PRO A 139 10.23 -3.55 19.42
CA PRO A 139 9.59 -2.68 20.40
C PRO A 139 10.16 -2.91 21.80
N GLN A 140 10.29 -1.83 22.58
CA GLN A 140 10.85 -1.92 23.94
C GLN A 140 10.00 -2.82 24.85
N CYS A 141 8.70 -2.91 24.62
CA CYS A 141 7.78 -3.78 25.37
C CYS A 141 8.00 -5.29 25.15
N LEU A 142 8.83 -5.66 24.17
CA LEU A 142 9.17 -7.07 23.87
C LEU A 142 10.60 -7.45 24.30
N LYS A 143 11.25 -6.63 25.12
CA LYS A 143 12.56 -6.92 25.71
C LYS A 143 12.42 -7.62 27.05
#